data_bc4eb9dedf17acad0530a50437e61c08
#
_entry.id   bc4eb9dedf17acad0530a50437e61c08
#
_cell.length_a   1.000
_cell.length_b   1.000
_cell.length_c   1.000
_cell.angle_alpha   90.00
_cell.angle_beta   90.00
_cell.angle_gamma   90.00
#
_symmetry.space_group_name_H-M   'P 1'
#
loop_
_entity.id
_entity.type
_entity.pdbx_description
1 polymer ?
#
loop_
_entity_poly.entity_id
_entity_poly.type
_entity_poly.pdbx_seq_one_letter_code
_entity_poly.pdbx_strand_id
1 'polypeptide(L)'
;MPPHLGLFAAALALALPAAAQPAAAPPAFVQPGKGHCIACHQVPEGAGPATRADLGPRLEGERMRALGRVRLREIIEDPTRTNPQTLMPPYGRHRILEASEIERLVEYLHALP
;
A
#
# COMPACT_ATOMS: atom_id res chain seq x y z
N MET A 1 -24.71 47.37 -44.61
CA MET A 1 -24.38 46.75 -43.30
C MET A 1 -23.92 45.33 -43.61
N PRO A 2 -22.64 44.98 -43.42
CA PRO A 2 -22.18 43.59 -43.59
C PRO A 2 -22.39 42.82 -42.28
N PRO A 3 -22.76 41.54 -42.32
CA PRO A 3 -22.88 40.70 -41.15
C PRO A 3 -21.49 40.28 -40.62
N HIS A 4 -21.24 40.51 -39.35
CA HIS A 4 -20.04 40.03 -38.68
C HIS A 4 -20.16 38.52 -38.42
N LEU A 5 -19.43 37.74 -39.18
CA LEU A 5 -19.22 36.30 -38.86
C LEU A 5 -18.28 36.22 -37.64
N GLY A 6 -18.85 35.89 -36.48
CA GLY A 6 -18.08 35.56 -35.29
C GLY A 6 -17.48 34.16 -35.41
N LEU A 7 -16.16 34.04 -35.55
CA LEU A 7 -15.45 32.77 -35.42
C LEU A 7 -15.45 32.39 -33.95
N PHE A 8 -16.24 31.40 -33.56
CA PHE A 8 -16.08 30.70 -32.28
C PHE A 8 -14.93 29.71 -32.38
N ALA A 9 -13.78 30.07 -31.84
CA ALA A 9 -12.67 29.14 -31.66
C ALA A 9 -13.02 28.21 -30.46
N ALA A 10 -13.38 26.97 -30.76
CA ALA A 10 -13.55 25.93 -29.75
C ALA A 10 -12.16 25.50 -29.26
N ALA A 11 -11.80 25.91 -28.05
CA ALA A 11 -10.60 25.43 -27.37
C ALA A 11 -10.84 24.00 -26.91
N LEU A 12 -10.19 23.04 -27.58
CA LEU A 12 -10.17 21.62 -27.18
C LEU A 12 -9.22 21.49 -25.99
N ALA A 13 -9.75 21.44 -24.76
CA ALA A 13 -8.98 21.17 -23.56
C ALA A 13 -8.57 19.69 -23.56
N LEU A 14 -7.29 19.41 -23.83
CA LEU A 14 -6.69 18.10 -23.64
C LEU A 14 -6.59 17.81 -22.14
N ALA A 15 -7.50 16.98 -21.63
CA ALA A 15 -7.41 16.46 -20.27
C ALA A 15 -6.23 15.47 -20.20
N LEU A 16 -5.14 15.86 -19.55
CA LEU A 16 -4.04 14.97 -19.23
C LEU A 16 -4.53 13.93 -18.22
N PRO A 17 -4.21 12.63 -18.41
CA PRO A 17 -4.56 11.64 -17.41
C PRO A 17 -3.83 11.99 -16.10
N ALA A 18 -4.58 12.13 -15.01
CA ALA A 18 -4.01 12.28 -13.68
C ALA A 18 -3.22 11.00 -13.37
N ALA A 19 -1.90 11.14 -13.18
CA ALA A 19 -1.08 10.03 -12.69
C ALA A 19 -1.63 9.58 -11.34
N ALA A 20 -1.98 8.29 -11.21
CA ALA A 20 -2.43 7.73 -9.95
C ALA A 20 -1.30 7.85 -8.93
N GLN A 21 -1.51 8.62 -7.85
CA GLN A 21 -0.55 8.73 -6.76
C GLN A 21 -0.55 7.42 -5.96
N PRO A 22 0.63 6.96 -5.46
CA PRO A 22 0.67 5.80 -4.57
C PRO A 22 -0.25 6.03 -3.38
N ALA A 23 -1.00 4.99 -3.00
CA ALA A 23 -1.84 5.07 -1.81
C ALA A 23 -0.98 5.33 -0.57
N ALA A 24 -1.43 6.24 0.31
CA ALA A 24 -0.74 6.51 1.57
C ALA A 24 -0.71 5.25 2.45
N ALA A 25 0.37 5.06 3.21
CA ALA A 25 0.48 3.95 4.15
C ALA A 25 -0.66 4.01 5.18
N PRO A 26 -1.42 2.92 5.38
CA PRO A 26 -2.54 2.92 6.32
C PRO A 26 -2.05 3.04 7.78
N PRO A 27 -2.89 3.56 8.71
CA PRO A 27 -2.50 3.72 10.12
C PRO A 27 -1.93 2.44 10.75
N ALA A 28 -2.50 1.27 10.42
CA ALA A 28 -2.01 -0.01 10.91
C ALA A 28 -0.56 -0.30 10.53
N PHE A 29 -0.07 0.26 9.41
CA PHE A 29 1.30 0.09 8.95
C PHE A 29 2.31 0.90 9.77
N VAL A 30 1.93 2.08 10.26
CA VAL A 30 2.83 3.06 10.85
C VAL A 30 2.68 3.25 12.36
N GLN A 31 1.49 2.99 12.92
CA GLN A 31 1.20 3.30 14.33
C GLN A 31 1.77 2.23 15.30
N PRO A 32 2.54 2.64 16.32
CA PRO A 32 3.13 1.71 17.31
C PRO A 32 2.09 0.89 18.09
N GLY A 33 0.90 1.43 18.33
CA GLY A 33 -0.19 0.74 19.02
C GLY A 33 -0.98 -0.24 18.14
N LYS A 34 -0.57 -0.40 16.89
CA LYS A 34 -1.22 -1.26 15.89
C LYS A 34 -0.21 -2.25 15.28
N GLY A 35 -0.14 -2.33 13.96
CA GLY A 35 0.78 -3.23 13.28
C GLY A 35 2.24 -2.83 13.38
N HIS A 36 2.50 -1.52 13.30
CA HIS A 36 3.85 -0.93 13.34
C HIS A 36 4.85 -1.66 12.43
N CYS A 37 4.43 -1.95 11.22
CA CYS A 37 5.20 -2.73 10.24
C CYS A 37 6.56 -2.09 9.93
N ILE A 38 6.65 -0.76 9.99
CA ILE A 38 7.87 0.01 9.79
C ILE A 38 8.95 -0.22 10.87
N ALA A 39 8.60 -0.84 11.99
CA ALA A 39 9.59 -1.24 13.00
C ALA A 39 10.51 -2.37 12.51
N CYS A 40 10.05 -3.16 11.54
CA CYS A 40 10.77 -4.32 11.03
C CYS A 40 10.98 -4.30 9.51
N HIS A 41 10.13 -3.60 8.76
CA HIS A 41 10.12 -3.60 7.30
C HIS A 41 10.40 -2.22 6.69
N GLN A 42 11.08 -2.24 5.56
CA GLN A 42 11.23 -1.09 4.66
C GLN A 42 10.30 -1.26 3.46
N VAL A 43 9.85 -0.14 2.92
CA VAL A 43 9.13 -0.05 1.64
C VAL A 43 9.94 0.77 0.63
N PRO A 44 9.59 0.75 -0.66
CA PRO A 44 10.24 1.60 -1.65
C PRO A 44 10.14 3.09 -1.29
N GLU A 45 11.12 3.87 -1.70
CA GLU A 45 11.17 5.31 -1.46
C GLU A 45 9.89 5.98 -1.97
N GLY A 46 9.31 6.85 -1.15
CA GLY A 46 8.07 7.56 -1.46
C GLY A 46 6.78 6.75 -1.23
N ALA A 47 6.86 5.45 -0.96
CA ALA A 47 5.68 4.61 -0.72
C ALA A 47 5.22 4.59 0.74
N GLY A 48 6.06 5.04 1.66
CA GLY A 48 5.77 5.10 3.09
C GLY A 48 6.91 5.80 3.85
N PRO A 49 6.85 5.82 5.19
CA PRO A 49 7.90 6.41 6.00
C PRO A 49 9.24 5.74 5.76
N ALA A 50 10.30 6.55 5.63
CA ALA A 50 11.66 6.04 5.55
C ALA A 50 12.08 5.42 6.89
N THR A 51 12.66 4.23 6.84
CA THR A 51 13.18 3.52 8.01
C THR A 51 14.45 2.76 7.64
N ARG A 52 15.26 2.43 8.62
CA ARG A 52 16.43 1.53 8.46
C ARG A 52 16.16 0.13 9.03
N ALA A 53 14.90 -0.17 9.31
CA ALA A 53 14.51 -1.46 9.84
C ALA A 53 14.87 -2.59 8.86
N ASP A 54 15.42 -3.68 9.39
CA ASP A 54 15.90 -4.82 8.62
C ASP A 54 15.62 -6.20 9.28
N LEU A 55 14.81 -6.21 10.35
CA LEU A 55 14.37 -7.45 10.98
C LEU A 55 13.48 -8.30 10.07
N GLY A 56 12.69 -7.65 9.23
CA GLY A 56 11.89 -8.28 8.19
C GLY A 56 12.44 -7.98 6.78
N PRO A 57 12.03 -8.74 5.77
CA PRO A 57 12.42 -8.45 4.39
C PRO A 57 11.85 -7.11 3.91
N ARG A 58 12.55 -6.49 2.96
CA ARG A 58 11.99 -5.33 2.25
C ARG A 58 10.70 -5.74 1.53
N LEU A 59 9.72 -4.86 1.61
CA LEU A 59 8.40 -5.07 0.99
C LEU A 59 8.41 -4.39 -0.38
N GLU A 60 8.88 -5.12 -1.39
CA GLU A 60 8.93 -4.65 -2.79
C GLU A 60 7.65 -5.03 -3.52
N GLY A 61 7.13 -4.12 -4.35
CA GLY A 61 5.85 -4.33 -5.03
C GLY A 61 5.81 -5.58 -5.92
N GLU A 62 6.88 -5.87 -6.64
CA GLU A 62 6.98 -7.09 -7.44
C GLU A 62 6.78 -8.35 -6.59
N ARG A 63 7.46 -8.40 -5.44
CA ARG A 63 7.33 -9.54 -4.51
C ARG A 63 5.92 -9.63 -3.91
N MET A 64 5.33 -8.49 -3.55
CA MET A 64 3.97 -8.46 -2.98
C MET A 64 2.93 -8.95 -4.00
N ARG A 65 3.05 -8.52 -5.25
CA ARG A 65 2.18 -9.00 -6.33
C ARG A 65 2.40 -10.48 -6.65
N ALA A 66 3.64 -10.97 -6.60
CA ALA A 66 3.94 -12.39 -6.80
C ALA A 66 3.34 -13.28 -5.71
N LEU A 67 3.33 -12.83 -4.46
CA LEU A 67 2.64 -13.52 -3.36
C LEU A 67 1.12 -13.52 -3.56
N GLY A 68 0.58 -12.40 -4.01
CA GLY A 68 -0.86 -12.22 -4.19
C GLY A 68 -1.61 -11.92 -2.88
N ARG A 69 -2.82 -11.37 -3.01
CA ARG A 69 -3.61 -10.88 -1.89
C ARG A 69 -3.95 -11.95 -0.85
N VAL A 70 -4.30 -13.14 -1.30
CA VAL A 70 -4.66 -14.25 -0.39
C VAL A 70 -3.47 -14.61 0.51
N ARG A 71 -2.29 -14.77 -0.09
CA ARG A 71 -1.10 -15.13 0.66
C ARG A 71 -0.62 -14.02 1.58
N LEU A 72 -0.70 -12.76 1.15
CA LEU A 72 -0.38 -11.61 1.99
C LEU A 72 -1.28 -11.56 3.23
N ARG A 73 -2.58 -11.80 3.05
CA ARG A 73 -3.55 -11.87 4.16
C ARG A 73 -3.18 -12.97 5.14
N GLU A 74 -2.94 -14.18 4.67
CA GLU A 74 -2.55 -15.33 5.50
C GLU A 74 -1.30 -15.04 6.34
N ILE A 75 -0.28 -14.42 5.74
CA ILE A 75 0.96 -14.06 6.43
C ILE A 75 0.71 -13.03 7.52
N ILE A 76 -0.12 -12.01 7.25
CA ILE A 76 -0.43 -10.98 8.25
C ILE A 76 -1.31 -11.54 9.37
N GLU A 77 -2.26 -12.40 9.04
CA GLU A 77 -3.14 -13.02 10.02
C GLU A 77 -2.38 -13.93 10.99
N ASP A 78 -1.56 -14.83 10.45
CA ASP A 78 -0.77 -15.76 11.27
C ASP A 78 0.48 -16.27 10.53
N PRO A 79 1.59 -15.54 10.60
CA PRO A 79 2.84 -15.96 9.94
C PRO A 79 3.44 -17.23 10.54
N THR A 80 3.03 -17.61 11.75
CA THR A 80 3.55 -18.82 12.43
C THR A 80 3.14 -20.12 11.75
N ARG A 81 2.09 -20.08 10.93
CA ARG A 81 1.63 -21.25 10.16
C ARG A 81 2.69 -21.75 9.17
N THR A 82 3.49 -20.85 8.62
CA THR A 82 4.54 -21.20 7.64
C THR A 82 5.94 -21.06 8.19
N ASN A 83 6.13 -20.24 9.22
CA ASN A 83 7.41 -20.09 9.91
C ASN A 83 7.17 -20.02 11.42
N PRO A 84 7.16 -21.14 12.13
CA PRO A 84 6.97 -21.17 13.59
C PRO A 84 8.02 -20.39 14.39
N GLN A 85 9.17 -20.09 13.78
CA GLN A 85 10.28 -19.34 14.39
C GLN A 85 10.23 -17.84 14.06
N THR A 86 9.19 -17.38 13.37
CA THR A 86 9.10 -15.97 12.95
C THR A 86 9.00 -15.03 14.15
N LEU A 87 9.66 -13.87 14.02
CA LEU A 87 9.49 -12.73 14.94
C LEU A 87 8.27 -11.87 14.58
N MET A 88 7.70 -12.05 13.40
CA MET A 88 6.52 -11.30 12.98
C MET A 88 5.31 -11.72 13.82
N PRO A 89 4.61 -10.76 14.46
CA PRO A 89 3.43 -11.07 15.26
C PRO A 89 2.26 -11.62 14.42
N PRO A 90 1.44 -12.52 14.99
CA PRO A 90 0.23 -13.01 14.34
C PRO A 90 -0.93 -12.02 14.56
N TYR A 91 -0.95 -10.97 13.76
CA TYR A 91 -1.82 -9.81 13.94
C TYR A 91 -3.33 -10.13 13.93
N GLY A 92 -3.75 -11.07 13.11
CA GLY A 92 -5.15 -11.50 13.09
C GLY A 92 -5.45 -12.49 14.20
N ARG A 93 -4.63 -13.53 14.33
CA ARG A 93 -4.82 -14.59 15.33
C ARG A 93 -4.87 -14.05 16.76
N HIS A 94 -3.99 -13.11 17.09
CA HIS A 94 -3.93 -12.48 18.42
C HIS A 94 -4.82 -11.24 18.53
N ARG A 95 -5.63 -10.92 17.52
CA ARG A 95 -6.56 -9.79 17.51
C ARG A 95 -5.88 -8.43 17.76
N ILE A 96 -4.63 -8.29 17.28
CA ILE A 96 -3.90 -7.03 17.31
C ILE A 96 -4.50 -6.05 16.30
N LEU A 97 -4.91 -6.57 15.13
CA LEU A 97 -5.58 -5.84 14.07
C LEU A 97 -6.95 -6.45 13.76
N GLU A 98 -7.89 -5.58 13.42
CA GLU A 98 -9.18 -5.98 12.88
C GLU A 98 -9.06 -6.51 11.45
N ALA A 99 -9.99 -7.35 11.01
CA ALA A 99 -10.00 -7.87 9.66
C ALA A 99 -9.96 -6.77 8.60
N SER A 100 -10.69 -5.68 8.81
CA SER A 100 -10.69 -4.52 7.90
C SER A 100 -9.36 -3.79 7.84
N GLU A 101 -8.59 -3.77 8.91
CA GLU A 101 -7.23 -3.20 8.94
C GLU A 101 -6.25 -4.09 8.16
N ILE A 102 -6.38 -5.40 8.30
CA ILE A 102 -5.59 -6.37 7.53
C ILE A 102 -5.88 -6.23 6.03
N GLU A 103 -7.15 -6.10 5.63
CA GLU A 103 -7.51 -5.89 4.22
C GLU A 103 -6.88 -4.61 3.65
N ARG A 104 -6.91 -3.50 4.39
CA ARG A 104 -6.25 -2.26 3.97
C ARG A 104 -4.72 -2.41 3.83
N LEU A 105 -4.10 -3.19 4.70
CA LEU A 105 -2.67 -3.53 4.59
C LEU A 105 -2.40 -4.36 3.33
N VAL A 106 -3.21 -5.36 3.05
CA VAL A 106 -3.09 -6.21 1.85
C VAL A 106 -3.17 -5.36 0.57
N GLU A 107 -4.15 -4.46 0.48
CA GLU A 107 -4.29 -3.58 -0.68
C GLU A 107 -3.12 -2.61 -0.81
N TYR A 108 -2.67 -2.02 0.27
CA TYR A 108 -1.50 -1.15 0.29
C TYR A 108 -0.23 -1.87 -0.19
N LEU A 109 0.05 -3.06 0.36
CA LEU A 109 1.23 -3.85 -0.01
C LEU A 109 1.19 -4.30 -1.47
N HIS A 110 0.03 -4.74 -1.94
CA HIS A 110 -0.15 -5.17 -3.32
C HIS A 110 0.01 -4.03 -4.33
N ALA A 111 -0.24 -2.79 -3.91
CA ALA A 111 -0.12 -1.58 -4.73
C ALA A 111 1.27 -0.91 -4.65
N LEU A 112 2.21 -1.44 -3.88
CA LEU A 112 3.59 -0.90 -3.81
C LEU A 112 4.26 -0.85 -5.19
N PRO A 113 5.07 0.18 -5.46
CA PRO A 113 5.84 0.26 -6.71
C PRO A 113 6.90 -0.84 -6.82
#